data_e4c5937bbb378892f8695b8a5db4fa15
#
_entry.id   e4c5937bbb378892f8695b8a5db4fa15
#
_cell.length_a   1.000
_cell.length_b   1.000
_cell.length_c   1.000
_cell.angle_alpha   90.00
_cell.angle_beta   90.00
_cell.angle_gamma   90.00
#
_symmetry.space_group_name_H-M   'P 1'
#
loop_
_entity.id
_entity.type
_entity.pdbx_description
1 polymer ?
#
loop_
_entity_poly.entity_id
_entity_poly.type
_entity_poly.pdbx_seq_one_letter_code
_entity_poly.pdbx_strand_id
1 'polypeptide(L)'
;MKKRATVILFLLVCILLSVSTQAAEAEQDTAWSVSVLQKTGSDEENMVFLIFAEGYTQAQQEQFWEDVRVRFAGMLQYEPYRSYAGRINAYAVFAPSNEAGVSDKYGDTVDTYFGVVALGKTLKFREQFYLDRANAIRSYMEETILDGSASVTTMHFLINTTASVGSSSGVMYSFSALGEDTADGSAMTHEMSHSLGKLGDEYGYSTSVPNLSNTADPDAIKWKELLGFRGVRIVPGNAEGRYIPTNQKCMMYTLGEPFCEVCKLQLARRFSEWVTDGPALYVAQPEVTTEHSRTADSANYRVTQANLLRKAPGATLELRTVVQNLTDSPRTLRLHLAILGQNGIAKEEVQEDFVLPALTNRYDMESACIYPSVKKELREDLTIGDRLIGEVLEVLPDGSSRLLDTYVGQEFETVTVRYLTEDSQTVPGTFAAQVPLAKGAAPDTLTPQTLLGRRLLSSRISGRTLSLIYGQQEAAPVTVRDASVSADGTLTFRVTGGSGRAAVIAAQYTNGRMVECRTAQTELPMQDRLVMSFAALPGAEYQIFILDGKTFEPLCARTNAKDY
;
A
#
# COMPACT_ATOMS: atom_id res chain seq x y z
N MET A 1 8.43 -34.22 -41.67
CA MET A 1 8.88 -32.98 -40.98
C MET A 1 8.02 -31.74 -41.33
N LYS A 2 7.58 -31.48 -42.58
CA LYS A 2 6.79 -30.30 -42.96
C LYS A 2 5.36 -30.23 -42.35
N LYS A 3 4.72 -31.37 -42.05
CA LYS A 3 3.36 -31.39 -41.44
C LYS A 3 3.31 -31.09 -39.92
N ARG A 4 4.45 -31.27 -39.21
CA ARG A 4 4.53 -30.99 -37.76
C ARG A 4 4.76 -29.50 -37.45
N ALA A 5 5.45 -28.79 -38.32
CA ALA A 5 5.67 -27.35 -38.22
C ALA A 5 4.36 -26.56 -38.46
N THR A 6 3.47 -27.07 -39.33
CA THR A 6 2.21 -26.44 -39.70
C THR A 6 1.19 -26.47 -38.52
N VAL A 7 1.18 -27.52 -37.70
CA VAL A 7 0.24 -27.61 -36.56
C VAL A 7 0.67 -26.71 -35.42
N ILE A 8 1.97 -26.59 -35.16
CA ILE A 8 2.50 -25.66 -34.12
C ILE A 8 2.30 -24.23 -34.57
N LEU A 9 2.47 -23.92 -35.85
CA LEU A 9 2.23 -22.59 -36.39
C LEU A 9 0.71 -22.22 -36.35
N PHE A 10 -0.19 -23.20 -36.54
CA PHE A 10 -1.63 -22.97 -36.47
C PHE A 10 -2.11 -22.72 -35.03
N LEU A 11 -1.54 -23.39 -34.00
CA LEU A 11 -1.80 -23.15 -32.60
C LEU A 11 -1.25 -21.77 -32.15
N LEU A 12 -0.04 -21.41 -32.59
CA LEU A 12 0.50 -20.07 -32.35
C LEU A 12 -0.32 -18.97 -33.04
N VAL A 13 -0.81 -19.20 -34.26
CA VAL A 13 -1.66 -18.27 -34.98
C VAL A 13 -3.06 -18.15 -34.34
N CYS A 14 -3.63 -19.24 -33.82
CA CYS A 14 -4.90 -19.16 -33.08
C CYS A 14 -4.77 -18.42 -31.74
N ILE A 15 -3.64 -18.55 -31.03
CA ILE A 15 -3.36 -17.80 -29.80
C ILE A 15 -3.05 -16.32 -30.12
N LEU A 16 -2.33 -16.05 -31.21
CA LEU A 16 -2.07 -14.69 -31.68
C LEU A 16 -3.34 -14.03 -32.26
N LEU A 17 -4.24 -14.79 -32.89
CA LEU A 17 -5.51 -14.27 -33.41
C LEU A 17 -6.54 -13.98 -32.29
N SER A 18 -6.51 -14.71 -31.17
CA SER A 18 -7.36 -14.37 -30.01
C SER A 18 -6.86 -13.16 -29.21
N VAL A 19 -5.58 -12.81 -29.35
CA VAL A 19 -5.01 -11.57 -28.76
C VAL A 19 -5.09 -10.40 -29.76
N SER A 20 -5.09 -10.68 -31.09
CA SER A 20 -5.11 -9.63 -32.12
C SER A 20 -6.52 -9.18 -32.55
N THR A 21 -7.60 -9.88 -32.17
CA THR A 21 -8.96 -9.43 -32.46
C THR A 21 -9.51 -8.38 -31.49
N GLN A 22 -8.79 -8.07 -30.42
CA GLN A 22 -9.10 -6.91 -29.58
C GLN A 22 -8.27 -5.66 -29.91
N ALA A 23 -7.29 -5.77 -30.82
CA ALA A 23 -6.44 -4.64 -31.20
C ALA A 23 -6.80 -4.00 -32.56
N ALA A 24 -7.90 -4.41 -33.20
CA ALA A 24 -8.20 -4.02 -34.58
C ALA A 24 -9.43 -3.13 -34.76
N GLU A 25 -10.00 -2.56 -33.66
CA GLU A 25 -11.05 -1.56 -33.77
C GLU A 25 -10.82 -0.42 -32.77
N ALA A 26 -9.81 0.38 -32.99
CA ALA A 26 -9.75 1.80 -32.66
C ALA A 26 -8.36 2.31 -33.06
N GLU A 27 -8.14 2.57 -34.33
CA GLU A 27 -7.24 3.63 -34.75
C GLU A 27 -7.90 4.98 -34.38
N GLN A 28 -8.14 5.18 -33.10
CA GLN A 28 -8.25 6.49 -32.52
C GLN A 28 -6.82 6.84 -32.12
N ASP A 29 -6.30 7.87 -32.77
CA ASP A 29 -5.01 8.51 -32.52
C ASP A 29 -4.88 8.83 -31.01
N THR A 30 -4.64 7.80 -30.18
CA THR A 30 -4.48 7.94 -28.73
C THR A 30 -3.08 8.42 -28.51
N ALA A 31 -2.93 9.74 -28.47
CA ALA A 31 -1.68 10.42 -28.14
C ALA A 31 -1.19 10.12 -26.69
N TRP A 32 -1.63 9.06 -26.05
CA TRP A 32 -1.29 8.69 -24.68
C TRP A 32 -1.11 7.18 -24.51
N SER A 33 -0.39 6.81 -23.47
CA SER A 33 -0.12 5.42 -23.09
C SER A 33 -0.28 5.20 -21.59
N VAL A 34 -0.51 3.96 -21.18
CA VAL A 34 -0.71 3.58 -19.77
C VAL A 34 0.31 2.55 -19.34
N SER A 35 0.83 2.73 -18.14
CA SER A 35 1.66 1.74 -17.44
C SER A 35 1.05 1.39 -16.09
N VAL A 36 1.01 0.11 -15.76
CA VAL A 36 0.56 -0.34 -14.44
C VAL A 36 1.69 -0.08 -13.44
N LEU A 37 1.44 0.78 -12.45
CA LEU A 37 2.36 0.98 -11.33
C LEU A 37 2.18 -0.11 -10.28
N GLN A 38 0.93 -0.42 -9.98
CA GLN A 38 0.56 -1.46 -9.02
C GLN A 38 -0.81 -2.05 -9.39
N LYS A 39 -0.92 -3.37 -9.33
CA LYS A 39 -2.18 -4.12 -9.46
C LYS A 39 -2.18 -5.21 -8.40
N THR A 40 -3.00 -5.05 -7.36
CA THR A 40 -3.05 -5.94 -6.19
C THR A 40 -4.31 -6.81 -6.16
N GLY A 41 -5.29 -6.50 -6.96
CA GLY A 41 -6.56 -7.22 -7.07
C GLY A 41 -7.42 -6.68 -8.22
N SER A 42 -8.70 -7.04 -8.24
CA SER A 42 -9.68 -6.49 -9.16
C SER A 42 -9.82 -4.97 -8.95
N ASP A 43 -10.04 -4.23 -10.03
CA ASP A 43 -10.30 -2.79 -9.95
C ASP A 43 -11.66 -2.48 -9.32
N GLU A 44 -12.63 -3.41 -9.42
CA GLU A 44 -13.93 -3.27 -8.76
C GLU A 44 -13.86 -3.34 -7.23
N GLU A 45 -12.83 -4.02 -6.69
CA GLU A 45 -12.68 -4.26 -5.26
C GLU A 45 -11.67 -3.31 -4.60
N ASN A 46 -10.84 -2.66 -5.40
CA ASN A 46 -9.73 -1.82 -4.96
C ASN A 46 -9.96 -0.33 -5.29
N MET A 47 -9.29 0.54 -4.56
CA MET A 47 -9.15 1.94 -4.97
C MET A 47 -8.33 2.01 -6.25
N VAL A 48 -8.81 2.76 -7.23
CA VAL A 48 -8.11 2.97 -8.52
C VAL A 48 -7.58 4.39 -8.59
N PHE A 49 -6.27 4.51 -8.70
CA PHE A 49 -5.57 5.80 -8.83
C PHE A 49 -5.05 5.95 -10.26
N LEU A 50 -5.37 7.08 -10.90
CA LEU A 50 -4.74 7.48 -12.16
C LEU A 50 -3.75 8.62 -11.89
N ILE A 51 -2.51 8.45 -12.33
CA ILE A 51 -1.47 9.46 -12.20
C ILE A 51 -1.03 9.89 -13.59
N PHE A 52 -1.29 11.14 -13.92
CA PHE A 52 -1.07 11.73 -15.23
C PHE A 52 0.26 12.46 -15.32
N ALA A 53 0.93 12.34 -16.47
CA ALA A 53 2.09 13.14 -16.84
C ALA A 53 1.66 14.53 -17.31
N GLU A 54 2.12 15.59 -16.68
CA GLU A 54 1.93 16.94 -17.18
C GLU A 54 3.25 17.67 -17.37
N GLY A 55 3.43 18.26 -18.55
CA GLY A 55 4.66 18.94 -18.91
C GLY A 55 5.85 18.03 -19.19
N TYR A 56 5.62 16.76 -19.47
CA TYR A 56 6.63 15.83 -19.98
C TYR A 56 6.49 15.68 -21.49
N THR A 57 7.58 15.89 -22.23
CA THR A 57 7.63 15.64 -23.66
C THR A 57 7.76 14.15 -23.96
N GLN A 58 7.56 13.76 -25.23
CA GLN A 58 7.76 12.37 -25.67
C GLN A 58 9.16 11.83 -25.31
N ALA A 59 10.18 12.67 -25.39
CA ALA A 59 11.55 12.29 -25.05
C ALA A 59 11.76 12.06 -23.53
N GLN A 60 10.83 12.51 -22.69
CA GLN A 60 10.88 12.40 -21.24
C GLN A 60 9.97 11.29 -20.69
N GLN A 61 9.47 10.41 -21.53
CA GLN A 61 8.58 9.33 -21.13
C GLN A 61 9.18 8.44 -20.03
N GLU A 62 10.42 7.97 -20.20
CA GLU A 62 11.12 7.15 -19.21
C GLU A 62 11.37 7.91 -17.90
N GLN A 63 11.66 9.20 -17.99
CA GLN A 63 11.77 10.06 -16.81
C GLN A 63 10.45 10.10 -16.03
N PHE A 64 9.32 10.28 -16.71
CA PHE A 64 8.01 10.26 -16.06
C PHE A 64 7.75 8.92 -15.34
N TRP A 65 8.05 7.79 -16.02
CA TRP A 65 7.84 6.48 -15.39
C TRP A 65 8.66 6.31 -14.11
N GLU A 66 9.90 6.80 -14.08
CA GLU A 66 10.72 6.75 -12.87
C GLU A 66 10.21 7.74 -11.81
N ASP A 67 9.91 8.97 -12.18
CA ASP A 67 9.41 10.00 -11.28
C ASP A 67 8.12 9.56 -10.57
N VAL A 68 7.18 8.97 -11.30
CA VAL A 68 5.91 8.51 -10.72
C VAL A 68 6.08 7.28 -9.84
N ARG A 69 6.95 6.32 -10.23
CA ARG A 69 7.21 5.14 -9.40
C ARG A 69 7.79 5.51 -8.04
N VAL A 70 8.78 6.37 -8.04
CA VAL A 70 9.46 6.81 -6.80
C VAL A 70 8.45 7.44 -5.84
N ARG A 71 7.62 8.35 -6.32
CA ARG A 71 6.65 9.08 -5.49
C ARG A 71 5.50 8.22 -5.02
N PHE A 72 4.97 7.37 -5.90
CA PHE A 72 3.93 6.43 -5.53
C PHE A 72 4.40 5.46 -4.43
N ALA A 73 5.62 4.93 -4.55
CA ALA A 73 6.17 4.07 -3.51
C ALA A 73 6.46 4.83 -2.21
N GLY A 74 6.87 6.08 -2.28
CA GLY A 74 7.00 6.96 -1.12
C GLY A 74 5.67 7.16 -0.41
N MET A 75 4.59 7.42 -1.15
CA MET A 75 3.23 7.53 -0.61
C MET A 75 2.83 6.29 0.20
N LEU A 76 3.14 5.10 -0.30
CA LEU A 76 2.82 3.84 0.39
C LEU A 76 3.62 3.60 1.69
N GLN A 77 4.55 4.49 2.06
CA GLN A 77 5.23 4.43 3.36
C GLN A 77 4.43 5.11 4.48
N TYR A 78 3.46 5.96 4.13
CA TYR A 78 2.65 6.69 5.10
C TYR A 78 1.39 5.91 5.48
N GLU A 79 1.08 5.84 6.80
CA GLU A 79 -0.22 5.35 7.24
C GLU A 79 -1.32 6.39 6.98
N PRO A 80 -2.53 5.98 6.53
CA PRO A 80 -2.99 4.60 6.34
C PRO A 80 -2.73 4.01 4.94
N TYR A 81 -2.11 4.74 4.00
CA TYR A 81 -1.81 4.22 2.66
C TYR A 81 -1.05 2.89 2.71
N ARG A 82 -0.10 2.77 3.64
CA ARG A 82 0.66 1.53 3.85
C ARG A 82 -0.23 0.35 4.23
N SER A 83 -1.13 0.53 5.18
CA SER A 83 -2.09 -0.51 5.60
C SER A 83 -3.05 -0.91 4.49
N TYR A 84 -3.35 0.00 3.57
CA TYR A 84 -4.23 -0.23 2.42
C TYR A 84 -3.46 -0.51 1.12
N ALA A 85 -2.13 -0.64 1.15
CA ALA A 85 -1.33 -0.82 -0.06
C ALA A 85 -1.79 -2.02 -0.91
N GLY A 86 -2.22 -3.12 -0.27
CA GLY A 86 -2.80 -4.29 -0.95
C GLY A 86 -4.22 -4.06 -1.51
N ARG A 87 -4.79 -2.88 -1.36
CA ARG A 87 -6.12 -2.48 -1.84
C ARG A 87 -6.08 -1.22 -2.71
N ILE A 88 -4.92 -0.93 -3.28
CA ILE A 88 -4.71 0.17 -4.21
C ILE A 88 -4.20 -0.41 -5.52
N ASN A 89 -4.93 -0.15 -6.60
CA ASN A 89 -4.46 -0.31 -7.96
C ASN A 89 -4.10 1.06 -8.50
N ALA A 90 -2.95 1.19 -9.14
CA ALA A 90 -2.45 2.47 -9.64
C ALA A 90 -1.95 2.34 -11.07
N TYR A 91 -2.35 3.29 -11.89
CA TYR A 91 -2.00 3.38 -13.29
C TYR A 91 -1.39 4.75 -13.58
N ALA A 92 -0.25 4.75 -14.24
CA ALA A 92 0.36 5.96 -14.74
C ALA A 92 -0.05 6.18 -16.20
N VAL A 93 -0.51 7.38 -16.50
CA VAL A 93 -0.96 7.79 -17.83
C VAL A 93 0.02 8.81 -18.39
N PHE A 94 0.73 8.41 -19.42
CA PHE A 94 1.65 9.28 -20.14
C PHE A 94 0.97 9.85 -21.37
N ALA A 95 0.75 11.17 -21.36
CA ALA A 95 0.28 11.93 -22.50
C ALA A 95 1.33 13.00 -22.83
N PRO A 96 2.09 12.86 -23.95
CA PRO A 96 3.22 13.73 -24.23
C PRO A 96 2.79 15.16 -24.47
N SER A 97 3.41 16.10 -23.77
CA SER A 97 3.31 17.52 -24.01
C SER A 97 4.22 17.94 -25.18
N ASN A 98 3.84 18.98 -25.91
CA ASN A 98 4.69 19.53 -26.96
C ASN A 98 5.92 20.22 -26.37
N GLU A 99 5.78 20.82 -25.19
CA GLU A 99 6.85 21.52 -24.46
C GLU A 99 6.97 20.98 -23.03
N ALA A 100 8.18 21.01 -22.49
CA ALA A 100 8.45 20.60 -21.11
C ALA A 100 8.15 21.71 -20.10
N GLY A 101 7.63 21.34 -18.93
CA GLY A 101 7.41 22.28 -17.85
C GLY A 101 5.95 22.69 -17.67
N VAL A 102 5.71 23.85 -17.08
CA VAL A 102 4.39 24.39 -16.76
C VAL A 102 4.31 25.87 -17.07
N SER A 103 3.17 26.32 -17.55
CA SER A 103 2.90 27.76 -17.75
C SER A 103 2.87 28.50 -16.41
N ASP A 104 3.38 29.73 -16.38
CA ASP A 104 3.18 30.62 -15.25
C ASP A 104 2.12 31.70 -15.57
N LYS A 105 1.70 32.43 -14.54
CA LYS A 105 0.67 33.49 -14.72
C LYS A 105 1.16 34.72 -15.46
N TYR A 106 2.44 34.85 -15.70
CA TYR A 106 3.05 36.09 -16.18
C TYR A 106 3.32 36.14 -17.69
N GLY A 107 2.97 35.08 -18.40
CA GLY A 107 2.89 35.18 -19.85
C GLY A 107 3.62 34.12 -20.66
N ASP A 108 4.47 33.32 -20.06
CA ASP A 108 5.07 32.23 -20.78
C ASP A 108 4.08 31.06 -20.83
N THR A 109 3.48 30.88 -22.00
CA THR A 109 2.58 29.80 -22.30
C THR A 109 3.39 28.60 -22.73
N VAL A 110 3.47 27.58 -21.87
CA VAL A 110 4.04 26.28 -22.21
C VAL A 110 2.91 25.43 -22.81
N ASP A 111 3.15 24.85 -23.97
CA ASP A 111 2.17 24.00 -24.66
C ASP A 111 2.22 22.57 -24.11
N THR A 112 1.45 22.37 -23.04
CA THR A 112 1.36 21.08 -22.35
C THR A 112 0.04 20.38 -22.65
N TYR A 113 0.03 19.03 -22.49
CA TYR A 113 -1.13 18.23 -22.86
C TYR A 113 -2.37 18.56 -22.02
N PHE A 114 -2.22 18.72 -20.70
CA PHE A 114 -3.34 19.05 -19.80
C PHE A 114 -3.41 20.54 -19.43
N GLY A 115 -2.56 21.37 -19.99
CA GLY A 115 -2.64 22.82 -19.87
C GLY A 115 -2.68 23.36 -18.43
N VAL A 116 -1.92 22.75 -17.53
CA VAL A 116 -1.83 23.21 -16.15
C VAL A 116 -1.04 24.52 -16.09
N VAL A 117 -1.46 25.41 -15.20
CA VAL A 117 -0.80 26.71 -14.96
C VAL A 117 -0.49 26.87 -13.48
N ALA A 118 0.71 27.34 -13.18
CA ALA A 118 1.14 27.71 -11.84
C ALA A 118 0.79 29.18 -11.54
N LEU A 119 -0.09 29.39 -10.57
CA LEU A 119 -0.52 30.71 -10.11
C LEU A 119 0.00 30.96 -8.68
N GLY A 120 1.24 31.38 -8.57
CA GLY A 120 1.92 31.45 -7.27
C GLY A 120 2.16 30.06 -6.72
N LYS A 121 1.52 29.71 -5.60
CA LYS A 121 1.61 28.36 -4.97
C LYS A 121 0.47 27.42 -5.37
N THR A 122 -0.38 27.78 -6.32
CA THR A 122 -1.54 26.97 -6.71
C THR A 122 -1.39 26.49 -8.14
N LEU A 123 -1.67 25.22 -8.37
CA LEU A 123 -1.78 24.59 -9.68
C LEU A 123 -3.26 24.45 -10.06
N LYS A 124 -3.60 24.72 -11.30
CA LYS A 124 -4.94 24.49 -11.83
C LYS A 124 -4.92 24.29 -13.34
N PHE A 125 -5.96 23.71 -13.90
CA PHE A 125 -6.18 23.75 -15.35
C PHE A 125 -6.41 25.17 -15.82
N ARG A 126 -5.81 25.52 -16.95
CA ARG A 126 -5.96 26.85 -17.58
C ARG A 126 -7.41 27.09 -18.00
N GLU A 127 -8.02 26.06 -18.59
CA GLU A 127 -9.40 26.08 -19.09
C GLU A 127 -10.08 24.74 -18.79
N GLN A 128 -11.42 24.73 -18.77
CA GLN A 128 -12.24 23.52 -18.54
C GLN A 128 -11.94 22.42 -19.56
N PHE A 129 -11.66 22.77 -20.80
CA PHE A 129 -11.32 21.85 -21.88
C PHE A 129 -10.20 20.86 -21.50
N TYR A 130 -9.19 21.28 -20.73
CA TYR A 130 -8.09 20.42 -20.31
C TYR A 130 -8.53 19.39 -19.23
N LEU A 131 -9.42 19.81 -18.34
CA LEU A 131 -10.05 18.86 -17.40
C LEU A 131 -10.96 17.86 -18.16
N ASP A 132 -11.69 18.32 -19.18
CA ASP A 132 -12.54 17.46 -20.00
C ASP A 132 -11.71 16.40 -20.75
N ARG A 133 -10.50 16.77 -21.21
CA ARG A 133 -9.53 15.84 -21.82
C ARG A 133 -9.08 14.77 -20.83
N ALA A 134 -8.74 15.14 -19.58
CA ALA A 134 -8.41 14.18 -18.54
C ALA A 134 -9.60 13.25 -18.19
N ASN A 135 -10.80 13.82 -18.11
CA ASN A 135 -12.03 13.04 -17.90
C ASN A 135 -12.34 12.08 -19.05
N ALA A 136 -12.04 12.44 -20.30
CA ALA A 136 -12.20 11.55 -21.43
C ALA A 136 -11.27 10.33 -21.33
N ILE A 137 -10.00 10.53 -20.92
CA ILE A 137 -9.07 9.42 -20.65
C ILE A 137 -9.58 8.57 -19.48
N ARG A 138 -10.03 9.19 -18.40
CA ARG A 138 -10.62 8.47 -17.25
C ARG A 138 -11.79 7.60 -17.70
N SER A 139 -12.74 8.14 -18.44
CA SER A 139 -13.90 7.39 -18.94
C SER A 139 -13.48 6.23 -19.84
N TYR A 140 -12.51 6.45 -20.73
CA TYR A 140 -11.95 5.37 -21.54
C TYR A 140 -11.30 4.27 -20.70
N MET A 141 -10.56 4.64 -19.64
CA MET A 141 -9.99 3.68 -18.69
C MET A 141 -11.08 2.85 -18.03
N GLU A 142 -12.13 3.52 -17.50
CA GLU A 142 -13.27 2.88 -16.84
C GLU A 142 -14.05 1.95 -17.78
N GLU A 143 -14.22 2.32 -19.04
CA GLU A 143 -15.01 1.56 -20.03
C GLU A 143 -14.21 0.43 -20.70
N THR A 144 -12.88 0.55 -20.80
CA THR A 144 -12.09 -0.30 -21.73
C THR A 144 -10.93 -1.03 -21.07
N ILE A 145 -10.30 -0.46 -20.03
CA ILE A 145 -9.04 -0.95 -19.47
C ILE A 145 -9.23 -1.57 -18.09
N LEU A 146 -10.04 -0.93 -17.23
CA LEU A 146 -10.29 -1.40 -15.88
C LEU A 146 -11.20 -2.64 -15.87
N ASP A 147 -11.08 -3.44 -14.83
CA ASP A 147 -11.90 -4.65 -14.66
C ASP A 147 -13.35 -4.28 -14.34
N GLY A 148 -14.29 -4.93 -15.03
CA GLY A 148 -15.72 -4.91 -14.70
C GLY A 148 -16.36 -3.53 -14.75
N SER A 149 -17.00 -3.11 -13.66
CA SER A 149 -17.66 -1.81 -13.47
C SER A 149 -16.87 -0.85 -12.59
N ALA A 150 -15.56 -1.04 -12.53
CA ALA A 150 -14.68 -0.24 -11.70
C ALA A 150 -14.71 1.25 -12.05
N SER A 151 -14.60 2.07 -11.04
CA SER A 151 -14.51 3.53 -11.17
C SER A 151 -13.19 4.05 -10.60
N VAL A 152 -12.65 5.08 -11.24
CA VAL A 152 -11.46 5.77 -10.78
C VAL A 152 -11.76 6.51 -9.47
N THR A 153 -11.01 6.18 -8.42
CA THR A 153 -11.16 6.79 -7.11
C THR A 153 -10.60 8.21 -7.08
N THR A 154 -9.45 8.43 -7.72
CA THR A 154 -8.80 9.75 -7.79
C THR A 154 -7.88 9.87 -8.98
N MET A 155 -7.71 11.10 -9.45
CA MET A 155 -6.73 11.50 -10.46
C MET A 155 -5.67 12.38 -9.82
N HIS A 156 -4.41 12.15 -10.14
CA HIS A 156 -3.30 13.00 -9.73
C HIS A 156 -2.47 13.41 -10.93
N PHE A 157 -2.06 14.66 -10.99
CA PHE A 157 -1.19 15.19 -12.06
C PHE A 157 0.19 15.46 -11.49
N LEU A 158 1.18 14.72 -11.97
CA LEU A 158 2.57 14.94 -11.65
C LEU A 158 3.15 15.95 -12.65
N ILE A 159 3.56 17.09 -12.14
CA ILE A 159 3.97 18.25 -12.95
C ILE A 159 5.49 18.29 -13.09
N ASN A 160 5.98 18.26 -14.32
CA ASN A 160 7.40 18.36 -14.63
C ASN A 160 7.93 19.80 -14.44
N THR A 161 8.06 20.21 -13.20
CA THR A 161 8.65 21.51 -12.85
C THR A 161 9.40 21.43 -11.53
N THR A 162 10.46 22.22 -11.41
CA THR A 162 11.22 22.38 -10.17
C THR A 162 10.63 23.41 -9.21
N ALA A 163 9.51 24.04 -9.56
CA ALA A 163 8.79 24.93 -8.67
C ALA A 163 8.21 24.15 -7.48
N SER A 164 8.20 24.78 -6.30
CA SER A 164 7.60 24.18 -5.08
C SER A 164 6.13 24.58 -5.02
N VAL A 165 5.29 23.79 -5.69
CA VAL A 165 3.86 24.05 -5.82
C VAL A 165 3.06 22.75 -5.83
N GLY A 166 1.92 22.78 -5.13
CA GLY A 166 0.92 21.71 -5.14
C GLY A 166 -0.47 22.29 -4.99
N SER A 167 -1.49 21.54 -5.30
CA SER A 167 -2.88 21.88 -4.99
C SER A 167 -3.84 20.74 -5.25
N SER A 168 -5.01 20.79 -4.61
CA SER A 168 -6.09 19.84 -4.81
C SER A 168 -7.41 20.55 -5.10
N SER A 169 -8.25 19.93 -5.93
CA SER A 169 -9.65 20.36 -6.12
C SER A 169 -10.52 20.02 -4.91
N GLY A 170 -10.02 19.21 -3.98
CA GLY A 170 -10.76 18.68 -2.84
C GLY A 170 -11.86 17.67 -3.22
N VAL A 171 -12.00 17.30 -4.50
CA VAL A 171 -13.07 16.40 -4.97
C VAL A 171 -12.49 15.15 -5.64
N MET A 172 -11.87 15.28 -6.81
CA MET A 172 -11.46 14.13 -7.63
C MET A 172 -10.02 14.19 -8.12
N TYR A 173 -9.40 15.34 -8.15
CA TYR A 173 -8.06 15.48 -8.70
C TYR A 173 -7.17 16.40 -7.87
N SER A 174 -5.89 16.18 -7.98
CA SER A 174 -4.84 16.93 -7.30
C SER A 174 -3.60 17.05 -8.20
N PHE A 175 -2.70 17.94 -7.83
CA PHE A 175 -1.46 18.22 -8.53
C PHE A 175 -0.30 18.26 -7.55
N SER A 176 0.85 17.73 -7.93
CA SER A 176 2.11 18.02 -7.25
C SER A 176 3.24 18.25 -8.25
N ALA A 177 4.15 19.15 -7.93
CA ALA A 177 5.31 19.43 -8.74
C ALA A 177 6.52 18.63 -8.24
N LEU A 178 7.43 18.27 -9.14
CA LEU A 178 8.67 17.58 -8.82
C LEU A 178 9.54 18.33 -7.80
N GLY A 179 9.52 19.67 -7.87
CA GLY A 179 10.35 20.50 -7.00
C GLY A 179 9.89 20.56 -5.55
N GLU A 180 8.62 20.28 -5.26
CA GLU A 180 8.08 20.20 -3.90
C GLU A 180 8.29 18.83 -3.28
N ASP A 181 8.33 17.81 -4.12
CA ASP A 181 8.39 16.44 -3.72
C ASP A 181 9.83 15.92 -3.75
N THR A 182 10.43 15.80 -2.57
CA THR A 182 11.82 15.35 -2.39
C THR A 182 12.04 13.86 -2.67
N ALA A 183 11.29 13.29 -3.60
CA ALA A 183 11.29 11.86 -3.96
C ALA A 183 10.75 10.92 -2.85
N ASP A 184 10.24 11.46 -1.75
CA ASP A 184 9.58 10.71 -0.68
C ASP A 184 8.05 10.58 -0.87
N GLY A 185 7.52 11.17 -1.95
CA GLY A 185 6.09 11.16 -2.27
C GLY A 185 5.23 12.01 -1.35
N SER A 186 5.82 12.84 -0.48
CA SER A 186 5.08 13.58 0.54
C SER A 186 4.12 14.61 -0.04
N ALA A 187 4.54 15.36 -1.07
CA ALA A 187 3.67 16.34 -1.72
C ALA A 187 2.50 15.66 -2.43
N MET A 188 2.75 14.59 -3.19
CA MET A 188 1.70 13.79 -3.81
C MET A 188 0.71 13.25 -2.76
N THR A 189 1.23 12.71 -1.65
CA THR A 189 0.44 12.17 -0.55
C THR A 189 -0.42 13.24 0.12
N HIS A 190 0.15 14.42 0.38
CA HIS A 190 -0.55 15.58 0.94
C HIS A 190 -1.72 16.00 0.04
N GLU A 191 -1.44 16.27 -1.23
CA GLU A 191 -2.43 16.78 -2.17
C GLU A 191 -3.55 15.75 -2.48
N MET A 192 -3.21 14.47 -2.60
CA MET A 192 -4.21 13.42 -2.75
C MET A 192 -5.08 13.27 -1.50
N SER A 193 -4.55 13.52 -0.31
CA SER A 193 -5.30 13.41 0.94
C SER A 193 -6.38 14.48 1.12
N HIS A 194 -6.26 15.62 0.45
CA HIS A 194 -7.37 16.57 0.36
C HIS A 194 -8.59 15.97 -0.36
N SER A 195 -8.38 15.31 -1.48
CA SER A 195 -9.47 14.71 -2.25
C SER A 195 -9.98 13.41 -1.61
N LEU A 196 -9.09 12.52 -1.20
CA LEU A 196 -9.42 11.22 -0.62
C LEU A 196 -9.98 11.33 0.80
N GLY A 197 -9.31 12.08 1.67
CA GLY A 197 -9.67 12.21 3.09
C GLY A 197 -10.62 13.35 3.41
N LYS A 198 -10.87 14.26 2.47
CA LYS A 198 -11.53 15.56 2.73
C LYS A 198 -10.81 16.35 3.83
N LEU A 199 -9.51 16.18 3.92
CA LEU A 199 -8.65 16.90 4.86
C LEU A 199 -8.41 18.33 4.37
N GLY A 200 -8.21 19.25 5.30
CA GLY A 200 -7.77 20.61 5.00
C GLY A 200 -6.32 20.81 5.36
N ASP A 201 -5.70 21.84 4.77
CA ASP A 201 -4.40 22.33 5.22
C ASP A 201 -4.50 22.80 6.68
N GLU A 202 -3.70 22.26 7.57
CA GLU A 202 -3.70 22.65 8.98
C GLU A 202 -3.15 24.07 9.18
N TYR A 203 -2.50 24.65 8.18
CA TYR A 203 -2.16 26.08 8.12
C TYR A 203 -3.25 26.95 7.46
N GLY A 204 -4.34 26.35 7.00
CA GLY A 204 -5.42 27.00 6.24
C GLY A 204 -6.51 27.62 7.11
N TYR A 205 -7.58 28.04 6.44
CA TYR A 205 -8.68 28.82 7.06
C TYR A 205 -10.00 28.05 7.14
N SER A 206 -10.16 26.95 6.40
CA SER A 206 -11.42 26.21 6.36
C SER A 206 -11.67 25.45 7.66
N THR A 207 -12.92 25.51 8.17
CA THR A 207 -13.36 24.74 9.34
C THR A 207 -14.41 23.71 9.01
N SER A 208 -14.76 23.53 7.75
CA SER A 208 -15.68 22.48 7.32
C SER A 208 -15.00 21.11 7.19
N VAL A 209 -13.69 21.05 7.35
CA VAL A 209 -12.87 19.83 7.24
C VAL A 209 -12.66 19.17 8.60
N PRO A 210 -12.40 17.84 8.65
CA PRO A 210 -12.33 17.10 9.92
C PRO A 210 -11.14 17.49 10.82
N ASN A 211 -10.02 17.89 10.24
CA ASN A 211 -8.76 18.19 10.94
C ASN A 211 -8.58 19.68 11.31
N LEU A 212 -9.63 20.50 11.15
CA LEU A 212 -9.65 21.92 11.57
C LEU A 212 -10.91 22.22 12.38
N SER A 213 -10.79 23.00 13.44
CA SER A 213 -11.90 23.40 14.32
C SER A 213 -11.93 24.90 14.56
N ASN A 214 -13.09 25.43 14.86
CA ASN A 214 -13.31 26.81 15.28
C ASN A 214 -13.54 26.97 16.79
N THR A 215 -13.36 25.90 17.56
CA THR A 215 -13.49 25.92 19.03
C THR A 215 -12.27 25.31 19.69
N ALA A 216 -11.86 25.87 20.82
CA ALA A 216 -10.86 25.32 21.72
C ALA A 216 -11.49 24.51 22.87
N ASP A 217 -12.80 24.42 22.91
CA ASP A 217 -13.49 23.67 23.96
C ASP A 217 -13.17 22.17 23.83
N PRO A 218 -12.54 21.55 24.84
CA PRO A 218 -12.18 20.14 24.82
C PRO A 218 -13.36 19.18 24.64
N ASP A 219 -14.57 19.59 25.07
CA ASP A 219 -15.76 18.75 24.95
C ASP A 219 -16.52 18.95 23.63
N ALA A 220 -16.22 20.03 22.89
CA ALA A 220 -16.86 20.38 21.63
C ALA A 220 -15.94 20.27 20.40
N ILE A 221 -14.63 20.10 20.59
CA ILE A 221 -13.69 19.99 19.48
C ILE A 221 -13.92 18.70 18.69
N LYS A 222 -13.72 18.74 17.37
CA LYS A 222 -14.02 17.61 16.48
C LYS A 222 -13.26 16.32 16.82
N TRP A 223 -12.09 16.41 17.41
CA TRP A 223 -11.24 15.28 17.80
C TRP A 223 -11.16 15.09 19.32
N LYS A 224 -12.21 15.45 20.05
CA LYS A 224 -12.27 15.37 21.52
C LYS A 224 -11.90 13.99 22.08
N GLU A 225 -12.32 12.93 21.42
CA GLU A 225 -12.05 11.56 21.87
C GLU A 225 -10.57 11.15 21.68
N LEU A 226 -9.85 11.85 20.81
CA LEU A 226 -8.42 11.64 20.58
C LEU A 226 -7.52 12.54 21.43
N LEU A 227 -8.09 13.46 22.22
CA LEU A 227 -7.26 14.38 23.02
C LEU A 227 -6.30 13.63 23.94
N GLY A 228 -5.04 14.03 23.90
CA GLY A 228 -3.96 13.38 24.61
C GLY A 228 -3.43 12.10 23.99
N PHE A 229 -4.07 11.53 22.97
CA PHE A 229 -3.58 10.33 22.30
C PHE A 229 -2.53 10.67 21.23
N ARG A 230 -1.34 10.08 21.33
CA ARG A 230 -0.24 10.20 20.37
C ARG A 230 0.08 11.64 19.91
N GLY A 231 0.00 12.58 20.82
CA GLY A 231 0.32 13.99 20.56
C GLY A 231 -0.83 14.83 20.03
N VAL A 232 -2.03 14.29 19.92
CA VAL A 232 -3.23 15.06 19.57
C VAL A 232 -3.59 16.03 20.68
N ARG A 233 -3.79 17.29 20.33
CA ARG A 233 -4.01 18.42 21.24
C ARG A 233 -5.04 19.37 20.66
N ILE A 234 -5.20 20.50 21.35
CA ILE A 234 -5.85 21.71 20.86
C ILE A 234 -4.77 22.76 20.67
N VAL A 235 -4.33 22.99 19.45
CA VAL A 235 -3.27 23.95 19.15
C VAL A 235 -3.85 25.09 18.33
N PRO A 236 -3.56 26.36 18.67
CA PRO A 236 -3.93 27.47 17.82
C PRO A 236 -3.31 27.30 16.43
N GLY A 237 -4.14 27.44 15.39
CA GLY A 237 -3.71 27.48 14.00
C GLY A 237 -3.19 28.87 13.60
N ASN A 238 -2.85 29.04 12.32
CA ASN A 238 -2.32 30.30 11.80
C ASN A 238 -3.37 31.44 11.75
N ALA A 239 -4.66 31.08 11.71
CA ALA A 239 -5.74 32.07 11.72
C ALA A 239 -6.37 32.17 13.11
N GLU A 240 -6.76 33.38 13.50
CA GLU A 240 -7.47 33.63 14.76
C GLU A 240 -8.75 32.77 14.85
N GLY A 241 -8.95 32.17 16.02
CA GLY A 241 -10.09 31.29 16.27
C GLY A 241 -10.06 29.98 15.48
N ARG A 242 -8.90 29.52 15.01
CA ARG A 242 -8.69 28.22 14.36
C ARG A 242 -7.79 27.35 15.19
N TYR A 243 -8.11 26.06 15.24
CA TYR A 243 -7.40 25.07 16.03
C TYR A 243 -7.08 23.86 15.18
N ILE A 244 -5.90 23.28 15.44
CA ILE A 244 -5.33 22.11 14.75
C ILE A 244 -4.98 21.01 15.75
N PRO A 245 -4.88 19.73 15.31
CA PRO A 245 -4.68 18.61 16.23
C PRO A 245 -3.27 18.51 16.80
N THR A 246 -2.26 19.03 16.11
CA THR A 246 -0.85 18.89 16.51
C THR A 246 -0.09 20.21 16.33
N ASN A 247 1.07 20.32 16.99
CA ASN A 247 1.93 21.48 16.79
C ASN A 247 2.76 21.29 15.52
N GLN A 248 2.14 21.45 14.34
CA GLN A 248 2.78 21.38 13.02
C GLN A 248 3.41 20.01 12.70
N LYS A 249 3.06 18.97 13.46
CA LYS A 249 3.58 17.61 13.34
C LYS A 249 2.59 16.68 12.63
N CYS A 250 2.16 17.11 11.44
CA CYS A 250 1.24 16.38 10.59
C CYS A 250 1.59 16.65 9.12
N MET A 251 1.45 15.66 8.26
CA MET A 251 1.57 15.79 6.80
C MET A 251 0.73 16.97 6.25
N MET A 252 -0.45 17.21 6.81
CA MET A 252 -1.34 18.30 6.39
C MET A 252 -0.88 19.71 6.85
N TYR A 253 0.25 19.80 7.54
CA TYR A 253 0.92 21.06 7.89
C TYR A 253 2.33 21.12 7.33
N THR A 254 3.11 20.03 7.45
CA THR A 254 4.53 19.95 7.09
C THR A 254 4.75 18.69 6.25
N LEU A 255 5.18 18.85 5.02
CA LEU A 255 5.53 17.74 4.14
C LEU A 255 6.63 16.86 4.76
N GLY A 256 6.54 15.54 4.56
CA GLY A 256 7.47 14.57 5.12
C GLY A 256 7.18 14.15 6.57
N GLU A 257 6.35 14.89 7.31
CA GLU A 257 5.86 14.42 8.62
C GLU A 257 4.80 13.32 8.43
N PRO A 258 4.65 12.37 9.36
CA PRO A 258 3.54 11.42 9.31
C PRO A 258 2.20 12.15 9.52
N PHE A 259 1.11 11.58 9.03
CA PHE A 259 -0.22 12.06 9.41
C PHE A 259 -0.43 11.95 10.91
N CYS A 260 -1.09 12.94 11.52
CA CYS A 260 -1.57 12.82 12.89
C CYS A 260 -2.73 11.81 12.99
N GLU A 261 -3.05 11.36 14.20
CA GLU A 261 -4.07 10.31 14.38
C GLU A 261 -5.48 10.75 13.93
N VAL A 262 -5.79 12.03 13.95
CA VAL A 262 -7.04 12.59 13.41
C VAL A 262 -7.11 12.38 11.89
N CYS A 263 -6.04 12.72 11.18
CA CYS A 263 -5.97 12.58 9.73
C CYS A 263 -5.91 11.10 9.29
N LYS A 264 -5.16 10.26 10.00
CA LYS A 264 -5.08 8.81 9.73
C LYS A 264 -6.44 8.14 9.86
N LEU A 265 -7.14 8.38 10.96
CA LEU A 265 -8.47 7.80 11.20
C LEU A 265 -9.46 8.23 10.12
N GLN A 266 -9.43 9.51 9.73
CA GLN A 266 -10.29 10.03 8.67
C GLN A 266 -9.98 9.39 7.31
N LEU A 267 -8.71 9.27 6.95
CA LEU A 267 -8.31 8.61 5.72
C LEU A 267 -8.70 7.13 5.71
N ALA A 268 -8.47 6.40 6.80
CA ALA A 268 -8.85 4.99 6.92
C ALA A 268 -10.36 4.78 6.74
N ARG A 269 -11.17 5.65 7.35
CA ARG A 269 -12.64 5.67 7.17
C ARG A 269 -13.00 5.86 5.69
N ARG A 270 -12.40 6.84 5.04
CA ARG A 270 -12.66 7.12 3.62
C ARG A 270 -12.22 5.99 2.71
N PHE A 271 -11.04 5.40 2.95
CA PHE A 271 -10.54 4.29 2.14
C PHE A 271 -11.46 3.08 2.21
N SER A 272 -12.04 2.79 3.39
CA SER A 272 -12.98 1.69 3.54
C SER A 272 -14.29 1.85 2.74
N GLU A 273 -14.60 3.07 2.27
CA GLU A 273 -15.76 3.29 1.41
C GLU A 273 -15.56 2.79 -0.02
N TRP A 274 -14.31 2.65 -0.46
CA TRP A 274 -13.95 2.31 -1.83
C TRP A 274 -13.40 0.90 -2.01
N VAL A 275 -13.19 0.13 -0.92
CA VAL A 275 -12.67 -1.23 -1.01
C VAL A 275 -13.71 -2.24 -0.54
N THR A 276 -13.84 -3.35 -1.26
CA THR A 276 -14.83 -4.39 -0.92
C THR A 276 -14.35 -5.27 0.23
N ASP A 277 -13.11 -5.73 0.17
CA ASP A 277 -12.48 -6.60 1.18
C ASP A 277 -11.28 -5.90 1.84
N GLY A 278 -11.46 -4.66 2.27
CA GLY A 278 -10.46 -3.90 2.99
C GLY A 278 -10.09 -4.53 4.35
N PRO A 279 -9.17 -3.92 5.08
CA PRO A 279 -8.90 -4.32 6.45
C PRO A 279 -10.19 -4.35 7.26
N ALA A 280 -10.44 -5.45 7.96
CA ALA A 280 -11.65 -5.58 8.78
C ALA A 280 -11.67 -4.56 9.94
N LEU A 281 -10.50 -4.15 10.38
CA LEU A 281 -10.29 -3.19 11.46
C LEU A 281 -9.21 -2.18 11.06
N TYR A 282 -9.42 -0.92 11.39
CA TYR A 282 -8.33 0.03 11.54
C TYR A 282 -7.94 0.10 13.02
N VAL A 283 -6.67 -0.12 13.32
CA VAL A 283 -6.13 -0.06 14.68
C VAL A 283 -5.04 1.00 14.69
N ALA A 284 -5.25 2.07 15.45
CA ALA A 284 -4.20 3.04 15.68
C ALA A 284 -3.13 2.43 16.58
N GLN A 285 -1.85 2.67 16.27
CA GLN A 285 -0.75 2.15 17.05
C GLN A 285 -0.94 2.45 18.55
N PRO A 286 -0.95 1.46 19.44
CA PRO A 286 -1.22 1.66 20.86
C PRO A 286 -0.17 2.55 21.51
N GLU A 287 -0.57 3.24 22.55
CA GLU A 287 0.28 4.12 23.36
C GLU A 287 0.16 3.73 24.84
N VAL A 288 1.28 3.74 25.54
CA VAL A 288 1.31 3.64 27.00
C VAL A 288 1.81 4.94 27.60
N THR A 289 1.04 5.51 28.53
CA THR A 289 1.36 6.75 29.23
C THR A 289 1.30 6.55 30.74
N THR A 290 1.97 7.42 31.52
CA THR A 290 1.85 7.44 32.97
C THR A 290 0.79 8.42 33.47
N GLU A 291 0.46 9.44 32.66
CA GLU A 291 -0.56 10.45 32.96
C GLU A 291 -1.27 10.78 31.66
N HIS A 292 -2.59 10.85 31.72
CA HIS A 292 -3.41 11.25 30.59
C HIS A 292 -4.25 12.45 30.97
N SER A 293 -4.23 13.48 30.13
CA SER A 293 -5.07 14.67 30.27
C SER A 293 -5.61 15.08 28.91
N ARG A 294 -6.88 15.48 28.87
CA ARG A 294 -7.53 16.08 27.70
C ARG A 294 -7.19 17.57 27.52
N THR A 295 -6.41 18.17 28.41
CA THR A 295 -6.08 19.59 28.32
C THR A 295 -5.03 19.86 27.25
N ALA A 296 -5.09 21.05 26.64
CA ALA A 296 -4.16 21.46 25.60
C ALA A 296 -2.69 21.46 26.03
N ASP A 297 -2.42 21.64 27.32
CA ASP A 297 -1.09 21.72 27.90
C ASP A 297 -0.52 20.36 28.34
N SER A 298 -1.32 19.30 28.26
CA SER A 298 -0.84 17.99 28.65
C SER A 298 0.23 17.52 27.64
N ALA A 299 1.47 17.51 28.08
CA ALA A 299 2.49 16.80 27.36
C ALA A 299 2.20 15.30 27.49
N ASN A 300 2.07 14.60 26.36
CA ASN A 300 2.01 13.16 26.38
C ASN A 300 3.38 12.64 26.79
N TYR A 301 3.48 12.19 28.03
CA TYR A 301 4.66 11.48 28.48
C TYR A 301 4.60 10.05 27.93
N ARG A 302 5.28 9.81 26.82
CA ARG A 302 5.57 8.44 26.41
C ARG A 302 6.33 7.78 27.55
N VAL A 303 5.84 6.63 28.00
CA VAL A 303 6.53 5.86 29.02
C VAL A 303 7.76 5.23 28.40
N THR A 304 8.92 5.76 28.73
CA THR A 304 10.18 5.08 28.47
C THR A 304 10.50 4.17 29.64
N GLN A 305 11.29 3.12 29.41
CA GLN A 305 11.77 2.24 30.48
C GLN A 305 12.45 3.05 31.59
N ALA A 306 13.24 4.06 31.24
CA ALA A 306 13.92 4.92 32.22
C ALA A 306 12.96 5.77 33.05
N ASN A 307 11.89 6.28 32.45
CA ASN A 307 10.86 7.05 33.15
C ASN A 307 10.04 6.15 34.09
N LEU A 308 9.73 4.94 33.64
CA LEU A 308 9.01 3.96 34.43
C LEU A 308 9.78 3.54 35.68
N LEU A 309 11.06 3.19 35.53
CA LEU A 309 11.95 2.82 36.64
C LEU A 309 12.10 3.92 37.72
N ARG A 310 11.90 5.20 37.34
CA ARG A 310 11.96 6.32 38.28
C ARG A 310 10.67 6.54 39.08
N LYS A 311 9.53 6.10 38.54
CA LYS A 311 8.20 6.39 39.07
C LYS A 311 7.55 5.22 39.80
N ALA A 312 8.01 3.99 39.56
CA ALA A 312 7.47 2.81 40.24
C ALA A 312 8.12 2.62 41.63
N PRO A 313 7.41 2.12 42.66
CA PRO A 313 5.96 1.87 42.71
C PRO A 313 5.14 3.15 42.81
N GLY A 314 3.86 3.06 42.56
CA GLY A 314 2.88 4.16 42.66
C GLY A 314 2.57 4.85 41.34
N ALA A 315 3.29 4.54 40.25
CA ALA A 315 2.93 5.05 38.92
C ALA A 315 1.70 4.31 38.39
N THR A 316 0.77 5.06 37.83
CA THR A 316 -0.36 4.50 37.07
C THR A 316 -0.04 4.53 35.59
N LEU A 317 -0.01 3.37 34.96
CA LEU A 317 0.11 3.22 33.51
C LEU A 317 -1.28 3.21 32.87
N GLU A 318 -1.37 3.79 31.68
CA GLU A 318 -2.55 3.72 30.84
C GLU A 318 -2.16 3.26 29.44
N LEU A 319 -2.68 2.11 28.99
CA LEU A 319 -2.62 1.67 27.60
C LEU A 319 -3.87 2.16 26.89
N ARG A 320 -3.70 2.83 25.77
CA ARG A 320 -4.78 3.36 24.92
C ARG A 320 -4.55 3.01 23.46
N THR A 321 -5.64 2.88 22.74
CA THR A 321 -5.67 2.80 21.29
C THR A 321 -6.96 3.39 20.73
N VAL A 322 -7.08 3.43 19.41
CA VAL A 322 -8.32 3.73 18.69
C VAL A 322 -8.57 2.59 17.73
N VAL A 323 -9.76 2.04 17.76
CA VAL A 323 -10.13 0.95 16.86
C VAL A 323 -11.45 1.27 16.17
N GLN A 324 -11.40 1.25 14.83
CA GLN A 324 -12.54 1.41 13.95
C GLN A 324 -12.90 0.05 13.37
N ASN A 325 -14.13 -0.39 13.58
CA ASN A 325 -14.67 -1.54 12.85
C ASN A 325 -15.11 -1.12 11.46
N LEU A 326 -14.64 -1.81 10.46
CA LEU A 326 -14.95 -1.57 9.05
C LEU A 326 -15.87 -2.65 8.46
N THR A 327 -16.43 -3.53 9.34
CA THR A 327 -17.31 -4.63 8.96
C THR A 327 -18.69 -4.51 9.60
N ASP A 328 -19.65 -5.20 9.05
CA ASP A 328 -21.06 -5.29 9.48
C ASP A 328 -21.31 -6.20 10.68
N SER A 329 -20.25 -6.79 11.24
CA SER A 329 -20.34 -7.71 12.37
C SER A 329 -19.65 -7.13 13.60
N PRO A 330 -20.24 -7.21 14.80
CA PRO A 330 -19.60 -6.78 16.03
C PRO A 330 -18.41 -7.68 16.34
N ARG A 331 -17.40 -7.11 17.03
CA ARG A 331 -16.17 -7.81 17.43
C ARG A 331 -15.87 -7.58 18.89
N THR A 332 -15.01 -8.39 19.46
CA THR A 332 -14.50 -8.20 20.81
C THR A 332 -13.01 -7.92 20.75
N LEU A 333 -12.60 -6.84 21.39
CA LEU A 333 -11.19 -6.47 21.53
C LEU A 333 -10.76 -6.70 22.97
N ARG A 334 -9.51 -7.09 23.17
CA ARG A 334 -8.85 -7.14 24.46
C ARG A 334 -7.66 -6.20 24.47
N LEU A 335 -7.59 -5.34 25.45
CA LEU A 335 -6.36 -4.63 25.79
C LEU A 335 -5.66 -5.39 26.91
N HIS A 336 -4.39 -5.65 26.74
CA HIS A 336 -3.53 -6.28 27.72
C HIS A 336 -2.30 -5.42 27.98
N LEU A 337 -2.13 -5.00 29.23
CA LEU A 337 -0.99 -4.22 29.68
C LEU A 337 -0.25 -5.01 30.75
N ALA A 338 1.03 -5.28 30.53
CA ALA A 338 1.84 -6.08 31.46
C ALA A 338 3.25 -5.52 31.63
N ILE A 339 3.80 -5.76 32.81
CA ILE A 339 5.24 -5.68 33.08
C ILE A 339 5.76 -7.10 33.19
N LEU A 340 6.62 -7.50 32.25
CA LEU A 340 7.27 -8.79 32.27
C LEU A 340 8.63 -8.69 32.95
N GLY A 341 8.89 -9.59 33.90
CA GLY A 341 10.20 -9.79 34.47
C GLY A 341 11.21 -10.36 33.45
N GLN A 342 12.49 -10.41 33.82
CA GLN A 342 13.55 -10.96 32.96
C GLN A 342 13.33 -12.42 32.54
N ASN A 343 12.59 -13.17 33.33
CA ASN A 343 12.16 -14.55 33.04
C ASN A 343 10.95 -14.65 32.11
N GLY A 344 10.42 -13.51 31.64
CA GLY A 344 9.22 -13.46 30.79
C GLY A 344 7.89 -13.65 31.52
N ILE A 345 7.90 -13.80 32.85
CA ILE A 345 6.67 -13.90 33.65
C ILE A 345 6.17 -12.51 33.99
N ALA A 346 4.85 -12.31 33.92
CA ALA A 346 4.25 -11.05 34.30
C ALA A 346 4.41 -10.82 35.81
N LYS A 347 5.03 -9.69 36.18
CA LYS A 347 5.06 -9.17 37.54
C LYS A 347 3.74 -8.47 37.87
N GLU A 348 3.28 -7.68 36.90
CA GLU A 348 2.03 -6.92 37.00
C GLU A 348 1.32 -6.98 35.65
N GLU A 349 0.02 -7.15 35.66
CA GLU A 349 -0.78 -7.16 34.45
C GLU A 349 -2.21 -6.67 34.71
N VAL A 350 -2.84 -6.22 33.64
CA VAL A 350 -4.28 -5.96 33.55
C VAL A 350 -4.74 -6.26 32.13
N GLN A 351 -5.91 -6.85 32.01
CA GLN A 351 -6.57 -7.04 30.72
C GLN A 351 -8.05 -6.70 30.85
N GLU A 352 -8.63 -6.18 29.77
CA GLU A 352 -10.04 -5.83 29.71
C GLU A 352 -10.57 -6.04 28.29
N ASP A 353 -11.79 -6.56 28.21
CA ASP A 353 -12.47 -6.82 26.94
C ASP A 353 -13.47 -5.70 26.63
N PHE A 354 -13.47 -5.25 25.38
CA PHE A 354 -14.30 -4.18 24.85
C PHE A 354 -15.13 -4.69 23.68
N VAL A 355 -16.42 -4.39 23.68
CA VAL A 355 -17.27 -4.64 22.52
C VAL A 355 -17.03 -3.53 21.49
N LEU A 356 -16.64 -3.94 20.28
CA LEU A 356 -16.49 -3.07 19.13
C LEU A 356 -17.75 -3.21 18.26
N PRO A 357 -18.61 -2.17 18.18
CA PRO A 357 -19.86 -2.25 17.43
C PRO A 357 -19.63 -2.52 15.93
N ALA A 358 -20.62 -3.12 15.29
CA ALA A 358 -20.65 -3.29 13.85
C ALA A 358 -20.81 -1.94 13.13
N LEU A 359 -20.22 -1.81 11.96
CA LEU A 359 -20.46 -0.70 11.05
C LEU A 359 -21.79 -0.93 10.32
N THR A 360 -22.88 -0.39 10.85
CA THR A 360 -24.22 -0.53 10.28
C THR A 360 -24.55 0.53 9.22
N ASN A 361 -23.81 1.63 9.23
CA ASN A 361 -24.00 2.76 8.32
C ASN A 361 -22.65 3.37 7.94
N ARG A 362 -22.29 3.28 6.66
CA ARG A 362 -21.03 3.85 6.14
C ARG A 362 -20.96 5.38 6.24
N TYR A 363 -22.09 6.07 6.44
CA TYR A 363 -22.13 7.51 6.67
C TYR A 363 -22.01 7.89 8.15
N ASP A 364 -22.08 6.90 9.05
CA ASP A 364 -21.89 7.05 10.48
C ASP A 364 -20.76 6.15 10.99
N MET A 365 -19.55 6.43 10.55
CA MET A 365 -18.36 5.66 10.90
C MET A 365 -18.00 5.78 12.39
N GLU A 366 -18.46 6.83 13.07
CA GLU A 366 -18.17 7.01 14.50
C GLU A 366 -18.92 6.01 15.36
N SER A 367 -20.08 5.53 14.94
CA SER A 367 -20.86 4.53 15.68
C SER A 367 -20.13 3.18 15.84
N ALA A 368 -19.19 2.89 14.96
CA ALA A 368 -18.38 1.68 14.94
C ALA A 368 -16.89 1.94 15.33
N CYS A 369 -16.63 3.05 16.03
CA CYS A 369 -15.31 3.42 16.53
C CYS A 369 -15.32 3.41 18.06
N ILE A 370 -14.30 2.83 18.67
CA ILE A 370 -14.08 2.89 20.12
C ILE A 370 -12.69 3.41 20.46
N TYR A 371 -12.57 3.97 21.65
CA TYR A 371 -11.34 4.56 22.20
C TYR A 371 -10.98 3.84 23.51
N PRO A 372 -10.66 2.54 23.47
CA PRO A 372 -10.49 1.75 24.67
C PRO A 372 -9.21 2.13 25.41
N SER A 373 -9.27 2.08 26.73
CA SER A 373 -8.11 2.24 27.59
C SER A 373 -8.18 1.33 28.80
N VAL A 374 -7.02 0.83 29.25
CA VAL A 374 -6.86 0.10 30.50
C VAL A 374 -5.80 0.76 31.36
N LYS A 375 -6.03 0.76 32.68
CA LYS A 375 -5.13 1.39 33.65
C LYS A 375 -4.60 0.37 34.64
N LYS A 376 -3.33 0.48 34.96
CA LYS A 376 -2.66 -0.34 35.97
C LYS A 376 -1.81 0.52 36.88
N GLU A 377 -2.12 0.52 38.18
CA GLU A 377 -1.23 1.05 39.20
C GLU A 377 -0.16 0.03 39.52
N LEU A 378 1.11 0.45 39.42
CA LEU A 378 2.26 -0.39 39.70
C LEU A 378 2.53 -0.44 41.21
N ARG A 379 2.63 -1.64 41.75
CA ARG A 379 2.85 -1.89 43.17
C ARG A 379 4.23 -2.45 43.47
N GLU A 380 4.82 -3.13 42.47
CA GLU A 380 6.13 -3.76 42.59
C GLU A 380 7.27 -2.85 42.11
N ASP A 381 8.45 -3.03 42.69
CA ASP A 381 9.68 -2.41 42.21
C ASP A 381 10.07 -2.99 40.85
N LEU A 382 10.34 -2.11 39.92
CA LEU A 382 10.87 -2.48 38.61
C LEU A 382 12.39 -2.54 38.63
N THR A 383 12.93 -3.52 37.94
CA THR A 383 14.36 -3.72 37.79
C THR A 383 14.81 -3.54 36.34
N ILE A 384 16.10 -3.26 36.14
CA ILE A 384 16.71 -3.20 34.80
C ILE A 384 16.50 -4.55 34.13
N GLY A 385 15.85 -4.57 32.96
CA GLY A 385 15.51 -5.78 32.21
C GLY A 385 14.05 -6.21 32.30
N ASP A 386 13.25 -5.62 33.18
CA ASP A 386 11.79 -5.74 33.11
C ASP A 386 11.28 -5.03 31.85
N ARG A 387 10.27 -5.59 31.21
CA ARG A 387 9.74 -5.10 29.95
C ARG A 387 8.28 -4.72 30.08
N LEU A 388 7.94 -3.52 29.62
CA LEU A 388 6.59 -3.06 29.46
C LEU A 388 6.03 -3.57 28.13
N ILE A 389 4.87 -4.22 28.15
CA ILE A 389 4.13 -4.69 26.99
C ILE A 389 2.72 -4.13 27.06
N GLY A 390 2.25 -3.61 25.93
CA GLY A 390 0.85 -3.26 25.72
C GLY A 390 0.37 -3.91 24.43
N GLU A 391 -0.65 -4.75 24.52
CA GLU A 391 -1.16 -5.52 23.40
C GLU A 391 -2.61 -5.16 23.12
N VAL A 392 -2.93 -5.09 21.83
CA VAL A 392 -4.29 -4.98 21.30
C VAL A 392 -4.60 -6.29 20.59
N LEU A 393 -5.57 -7.03 21.11
CA LEU A 393 -5.94 -8.34 20.59
C LEU A 393 -7.41 -8.33 20.16
N GLU A 394 -7.73 -9.10 19.12
CA GLU A 394 -9.09 -9.48 18.81
C GLU A 394 -9.40 -10.83 19.48
N VAL A 395 -10.51 -10.90 20.21
CA VAL A 395 -11.01 -12.14 20.79
C VAL A 395 -11.94 -12.80 19.78
N LEU A 396 -11.59 -13.99 19.33
CA LEU A 396 -12.33 -14.72 18.32
C LEU A 396 -13.50 -15.51 18.96
N PRO A 397 -14.53 -15.92 18.19
CA PRO A 397 -15.69 -16.64 18.70
C PRO A 397 -15.37 -17.98 19.39
N ASP A 398 -14.24 -18.59 19.06
CA ASP A 398 -13.76 -19.81 19.69
C ASP A 398 -13.02 -19.58 21.02
N GLY A 399 -12.92 -18.31 21.45
CA GLY A 399 -12.21 -17.90 22.66
C GLY A 399 -10.71 -17.71 22.49
N SER A 400 -10.14 -18.01 21.32
CA SER A 400 -8.75 -17.67 21.01
C SER A 400 -8.57 -16.18 20.80
N SER A 401 -7.32 -15.71 20.78
CA SER A 401 -7.02 -14.29 20.56
C SER A 401 -6.04 -14.14 19.40
N ARG A 402 -6.27 -13.12 18.59
CA ARG A 402 -5.38 -12.70 17.50
C ARG A 402 -4.75 -11.34 17.85
N LEU A 403 -3.42 -11.28 17.87
CA LEU A 403 -2.72 -10.02 18.05
C LEU A 403 -2.97 -9.10 16.85
N LEU A 404 -3.44 -7.89 17.12
CA LEU A 404 -3.66 -6.84 16.14
C LEU A 404 -2.50 -5.86 16.08
N ASP A 405 -2.07 -5.37 17.26
CA ASP A 405 -0.93 -4.45 17.38
C ASP A 405 -0.35 -4.54 18.79
N THR A 406 0.87 -4.02 18.98
CA THR A 406 1.56 -4.05 20.25
C THR A 406 2.35 -2.78 20.52
N TYR A 407 2.33 -2.32 21.76
CA TYR A 407 3.23 -1.33 22.28
C TYR A 407 4.37 -2.03 23.04
N VAL A 408 5.60 -1.83 22.57
CA VAL A 408 6.79 -2.24 23.30
C VAL A 408 7.47 -0.96 23.78
N GLY A 409 7.66 -0.82 25.08
CA GLY A 409 8.14 0.42 25.74
C GLY A 409 9.57 0.82 25.40
N GLN A 410 9.92 0.77 24.12
CA GLN A 410 11.21 1.20 23.60
C GLN A 410 11.01 2.44 22.72
N GLU A 411 11.93 3.40 22.85
CA GLU A 411 12.03 4.46 21.84
C GLU A 411 12.47 3.84 20.52
N PHE A 412 11.78 4.21 19.45
CA PHE A 412 12.17 3.80 18.10
C PHE A 412 12.96 4.92 17.43
N GLU A 413 13.98 4.53 16.72
CA GLU A 413 14.69 5.39 15.78
C GLU A 413 14.41 4.92 14.36
N THR A 414 14.37 5.85 13.43
CA THR A 414 14.18 5.51 12.03
C THR A 414 15.49 5.01 11.43
N VAL A 415 15.43 3.85 10.79
CA VAL A 415 16.52 3.28 9.99
C VAL A 415 16.14 3.37 8.53
N THR A 416 17.03 3.92 7.72
CA THR A 416 16.87 3.90 6.26
C THR A 416 17.36 2.56 5.73
N VAL A 417 16.50 1.79 5.10
CA VAL A 417 16.86 0.53 4.41
C VAL A 417 16.97 0.81 2.92
N ARG A 418 18.13 0.51 2.33
CA ARG A 418 18.38 0.63 0.88
C ARG A 418 18.55 -0.76 0.27
N TYR A 419 18.00 -0.94 -0.90
CA TYR A 419 18.11 -2.16 -1.69
C TYR A 419 19.01 -1.89 -2.89
N LEU A 420 20.19 -2.46 -2.90
CA LEU A 420 21.23 -2.15 -3.88
C LEU A 420 21.64 -3.40 -4.66
N THR A 421 22.10 -3.22 -5.88
CA THR A 421 22.82 -4.21 -6.67
C THR A 421 24.30 -4.23 -6.28
N GLU A 422 25.05 -5.19 -6.77
CA GLU A 422 26.49 -5.32 -6.50
C GLU A 422 27.29 -4.09 -6.93
N ASP A 423 26.88 -3.42 -7.98
CA ASP A 423 27.44 -2.16 -8.49
C ASP A 423 26.88 -0.91 -7.79
N SER A 424 26.18 -1.11 -6.66
CA SER A 424 25.62 -0.05 -5.79
C SER A 424 24.51 0.79 -6.42
N GLN A 425 23.87 0.31 -7.49
CA GLN A 425 22.66 0.92 -8.02
C GLN A 425 21.44 0.46 -7.22
N THR A 426 20.38 1.25 -7.20
CA THR A 426 19.11 0.81 -6.60
C THR A 426 18.55 -0.38 -7.39
N VAL A 427 18.14 -1.44 -6.68
CA VAL A 427 17.47 -2.57 -7.31
C VAL A 427 16.17 -2.08 -7.97
N PRO A 428 15.96 -2.30 -9.29
CA PRO A 428 14.75 -1.86 -9.96
C PRO A 428 13.47 -2.32 -9.25
N GLY A 429 12.51 -1.42 -9.10
CA GLY A 429 11.26 -1.67 -8.39
C GLY A 429 11.36 -1.67 -6.86
N THR A 430 12.51 -1.25 -6.28
CA THR A 430 12.65 -1.06 -4.84
C THR A 430 12.99 0.40 -4.52
N PHE A 431 12.70 0.78 -3.28
CA PHE A 431 12.89 2.14 -2.77
C PHE A 431 13.55 2.10 -1.39
N ALA A 432 14.20 3.17 -1.01
CA ALA A 432 14.69 3.31 0.34
C ALA A 432 13.51 3.38 1.31
N ALA A 433 13.42 2.41 2.22
CA ALA A 433 12.36 2.34 3.21
C ALA A 433 12.82 2.98 4.53
N GLN A 434 11.92 3.73 5.17
CA GLN A 434 12.10 4.21 6.53
C GLN A 434 11.48 3.21 7.49
N VAL A 435 12.31 2.46 8.22
CA VAL A 435 11.85 1.38 9.11
C VAL A 435 12.09 1.77 10.56
N PRO A 436 11.07 1.73 11.42
CA PRO A 436 11.27 1.94 12.85
C PRO A 436 12.05 0.75 13.45
N LEU A 437 13.11 1.06 14.18
CA LEU A 437 13.91 0.10 14.92
C LEU A 437 14.06 0.60 16.35
N ALA A 438 14.09 -0.30 17.32
CA ALA A 438 14.29 0.06 18.71
C ALA A 438 15.57 0.91 18.87
N LYS A 439 15.49 2.00 19.62
CA LYS A 439 16.61 2.92 19.83
C LYS A 439 17.80 2.16 20.43
N GLY A 440 18.95 2.29 19.79
CA GLY A 440 20.16 1.57 20.15
C GLY A 440 20.27 0.15 19.61
N ALA A 441 19.22 -0.40 18.95
CA ALA A 441 19.37 -1.66 18.24
C ALA A 441 20.17 -1.48 16.95
N ALA A 442 20.98 -2.48 16.62
CA ALA A 442 21.76 -2.45 15.40
C ALA A 442 20.86 -2.62 14.16
N PRO A 443 21.06 -1.86 13.06
CA PRO A 443 20.24 -1.95 11.88
C PRO A 443 20.17 -3.34 11.22
N ASP A 444 21.17 -4.19 11.40
CA ASP A 444 21.23 -5.55 10.88
C ASP A 444 20.34 -6.55 11.61
N THR A 445 19.70 -6.13 12.70
CA THR A 445 18.64 -6.94 13.35
C THR A 445 17.32 -6.93 12.57
N LEU A 446 17.18 -6.03 11.58
CA LEU A 446 16.03 -6.03 10.67
C LEU A 446 16.06 -7.26 9.76
N THR A 447 14.93 -7.96 9.66
CA THR A 447 14.80 -9.07 8.71
C THR A 447 14.82 -8.51 7.29
N PRO A 448 15.78 -8.94 6.43
CA PRO A 448 15.83 -8.47 5.06
C PRO A 448 14.57 -8.87 4.27
N GLN A 449 14.07 -7.96 3.46
CA GLN A 449 12.96 -8.25 2.56
C GLN A 449 13.39 -9.27 1.49
N THR A 450 12.55 -10.28 1.24
CA THR A 450 12.73 -11.16 0.09
C THR A 450 12.32 -10.43 -1.18
N LEU A 451 13.24 -10.31 -2.12
CA LEU A 451 12.98 -9.72 -3.44
C LEU A 451 12.87 -10.82 -4.48
N LEU A 452 11.80 -10.78 -5.29
CA LEU A 452 11.56 -11.77 -6.34
C LEU A 452 12.71 -11.78 -7.37
N GLY A 453 13.23 -12.98 -7.65
CA GLY A 453 14.36 -13.15 -8.60
C GLY A 453 15.70 -12.59 -8.10
N ARG A 454 15.82 -12.27 -6.83
CA ARG A 454 17.03 -11.73 -6.21
C ARG A 454 17.44 -12.52 -4.98
N ARG A 455 18.75 -12.68 -4.79
CA ARG A 455 19.34 -13.26 -3.57
C ARG A 455 20.10 -12.19 -2.82
N LEU A 456 19.84 -12.08 -1.52
CA LEU A 456 20.66 -11.23 -0.65
C LEU A 456 22.09 -11.79 -0.61
N LEU A 457 23.07 -10.97 -0.96
CA LEU A 457 24.49 -11.32 -0.96
C LEU A 457 25.19 -10.84 0.30
N SER A 458 24.93 -9.60 0.70
CA SER A 458 25.55 -8.97 1.87
C SER A 458 24.73 -7.79 2.35
N SER A 459 25.09 -7.27 3.52
CA SER A 459 24.58 -6.02 4.04
C SER A 459 25.72 -5.11 4.49
N ARG A 460 25.49 -3.80 4.48
CA ARG A 460 26.40 -2.77 4.99
C ARG A 460 25.63 -1.80 5.84
N ILE A 461 26.24 -1.39 6.95
CA ILE A 461 25.70 -0.39 7.86
C ILE A 461 26.56 0.87 7.79
N SER A 462 25.91 2.02 7.67
CA SER A 462 26.55 3.33 7.76
C SER A 462 25.65 4.25 8.57
N GLY A 463 26.00 4.51 9.83
CA GLY A 463 25.13 5.21 10.78
C GLY A 463 23.79 4.49 10.94
N ARG A 464 22.69 5.17 10.64
CA ARG A 464 21.33 4.59 10.67
C ARG A 464 20.82 4.16 9.29
N THR A 465 21.73 3.84 8.37
CA THR A 465 21.38 3.30 7.04
C THR A 465 21.86 1.86 6.93
N LEU A 466 20.92 0.95 6.64
CA LEU A 466 21.17 -0.44 6.27
C LEU A 466 21.06 -0.57 4.76
N SER A 467 22.16 -0.87 4.11
CA SER A 467 22.19 -1.19 2.67
C SER A 467 22.20 -2.69 2.48
N LEU A 468 21.18 -3.24 1.86
CA LEU A 468 21.04 -4.65 1.52
C LEU A 468 21.46 -4.83 0.07
N ILE A 469 22.47 -5.67 -0.18
CA ILE A 469 23.07 -5.88 -1.50
C ILE A 469 22.55 -7.19 -2.08
N TYR A 470 21.86 -7.10 -3.21
CA TYR A 470 21.23 -8.23 -3.89
C TYR A 470 21.92 -8.51 -5.23
N GLY A 471 22.24 -9.79 -5.46
CA GLY A 471 22.58 -10.32 -6.77
C GLY A 471 21.36 -10.92 -7.48
N GLN A 472 21.51 -11.24 -8.73
CA GLN A 472 20.52 -12.06 -9.43
C GLN A 472 20.49 -13.45 -8.80
N GLN A 473 19.32 -13.95 -8.53
CA GLN A 473 19.13 -15.36 -8.20
C GLN A 473 19.03 -16.11 -9.52
N GLU A 474 19.97 -16.99 -9.79
CA GLU A 474 19.75 -17.98 -10.85
C GLU A 474 18.53 -18.80 -10.42
N ALA A 475 17.46 -18.68 -11.18
CA ALA A 475 16.27 -19.46 -10.96
C ALA A 475 16.65 -20.94 -11.06
N ALA A 476 16.30 -21.73 -10.05
CA ALA A 476 16.45 -23.18 -10.16
C ALA A 476 15.75 -23.66 -11.45
N PRO A 477 16.32 -24.62 -12.18
CA PRO A 477 15.70 -25.09 -13.42
C PRO A 477 14.24 -25.47 -13.20
N VAL A 478 13.39 -24.99 -14.08
CA VAL A 478 11.95 -25.35 -14.03
C VAL A 478 11.83 -26.84 -14.33
N THR A 479 11.15 -27.55 -13.43
CA THR A 479 10.88 -28.99 -13.60
C THR A 479 9.46 -29.32 -13.21
N VAL A 480 8.83 -30.21 -13.96
CA VAL A 480 7.54 -30.83 -13.58
C VAL A 480 7.82 -31.99 -12.64
N ARG A 481 7.07 -32.11 -11.56
CA ARG A 481 7.18 -33.18 -10.55
C ARG A 481 5.82 -33.78 -10.25
N ASP A 482 5.85 -35.02 -9.76
CA ASP A 482 4.67 -35.73 -9.24
C ASP A 482 3.49 -35.75 -10.24
N ALA A 483 3.77 -35.86 -11.53
CA ALA A 483 2.72 -35.90 -12.54
C ALA A 483 2.00 -37.26 -12.51
N SER A 484 0.70 -37.22 -12.35
CA SER A 484 -0.15 -38.43 -12.33
C SER A 484 -1.48 -38.17 -13.03
N VAL A 485 -2.04 -39.22 -13.61
CA VAL A 485 -3.36 -39.20 -14.24
C VAL A 485 -4.23 -40.23 -13.59
N SER A 486 -5.38 -39.80 -13.06
CA SER A 486 -6.40 -40.69 -12.48
C SER A 486 -7.28 -41.32 -13.56
N ALA A 487 -8.02 -42.38 -13.19
CA ALA A 487 -8.87 -43.15 -14.11
C ALA A 487 -10.00 -42.29 -14.74
N ASP A 488 -10.38 -41.22 -14.11
CA ASP A 488 -11.38 -40.26 -14.58
C ASP A 488 -10.83 -39.18 -15.57
N GLY A 489 -9.54 -39.28 -15.90
CA GLY A 489 -8.88 -38.33 -16.80
C GLY A 489 -8.33 -37.07 -16.11
N THR A 490 -8.26 -37.05 -14.76
CA THR A 490 -7.71 -35.90 -14.05
C THR A 490 -6.18 -36.00 -13.98
N LEU A 491 -5.50 -35.02 -14.59
CA LEU A 491 -4.04 -34.85 -14.56
C LEU A 491 -3.67 -33.94 -13.38
N THR A 492 -2.78 -34.42 -12.53
CA THR A 492 -2.26 -33.67 -11.37
C THR A 492 -0.75 -33.65 -11.43
N PHE A 493 -0.14 -32.47 -11.19
CA PHE A 493 1.33 -32.30 -11.17
C PHE A 493 1.72 -31.04 -10.41
N ARG A 494 3.02 -30.90 -10.13
CA ARG A 494 3.62 -29.71 -9.53
C ARG A 494 4.75 -29.21 -10.42
N VAL A 495 4.88 -27.89 -10.51
CA VAL A 495 6.04 -27.26 -11.16
C VAL A 495 6.95 -26.69 -10.08
N THR A 496 8.22 -27.10 -10.10
CA THR A 496 9.23 -26.64 -9.13
C THR A 496 10.33 -25.87 -9.86
N GLY A 497 11.03 -24.99 -9.15
CA GLY A 497 12.03 -24.10 -9.74
C GLY A 497 11.40 -22.96 -10.54
N GLY A 498 12.24 -22.20 -11.21
CA GLY A 498 11.83 -20.98 -11.91
C GLY A 498 11.45 -19.84 -10.98
N SER A 499 11.04 -18.75 -11.58
CA SER A 499 10.49 -17.57 -10.88
C SER A 499 9.60 -16.79 -11.84
N GLY A 500 8.59 -16.08 -11.27
CA GLY A 500 7.65 -15.27 -12.03
C GLY A 500 6.51 -16.05 -12.65
N ARG A 501 5.72 -15.39 -13.49
CA ARG A 501 4.51 -15.94 -14.08
C ARG A 501 4.83 -16.95 -15.18
N ALA A 502 4.16 -18.10 -15.15
CA ALA A 502 4.26 -19.13 -16.17
C ALA A 502 2.89 -19.47 -16.75
N ALA A 503 2.86 -19.70 -18.05
CA ALA A 503 1.73 -20.33 -18.73
C ALA A 503 1.95 -21.84 -18.78
N VAL A 504 0.99 -22.59 -18.29
CA VAL A 504 1.00 -24.04 -18.28
C VAL A 504 0.03 -24.55 -19.33
N ILE A 505 0.49 -25.39 -20.24
CA ILE A 505 -0.35 -26.06 -21.22
C ILE A 505 -0.24 -27.56 -20.98
N ALA A 506 -1.36 -28.23 -20.74
CA ALA A 506 -1.43 -29.67 -20.73
C ALA A 506 -2.28 -30.15 -21.91
N ALA A 507 -1.73 -31.07 -22.69
CA ALA A 507 -2.37 -31.58 -23.89
C ALA A 507 -2.54 -33.11 -23.82
N GLN A 508 -3.75 -33.56 -24.11
CA GLN A 508 -4.12 -34.98 -24.20
C GLN A 508 -3.97 -35.47 -25.65
N TYR A 509 -3.35 -36.61 -25.83
CA TYR A 509 -3.15 -37.24 -27.12
C TYR A 509 -3.73 -38.66 -27.15
N THR A 510 -4.27 -39.05 -28.29
CA THR A 510 -4.69 -40.41 -28.58
C THR A 510 -4.17 -40.80 -29.97
N ASN A 511 -3.47 -41.92 -30.09
CA ASN A 511 -2.85 -42.34 -31.32
C ASN A 511 -1.97 -41.26 -31.99
N GLY A 512 -1.23 -40.51 -31.18
CA GLY A 512 -0.33 -39.45 -31.62
C GLY A 512 -1.00 -38.18 -32.11
N ARG A 513 -2.35 -38.07 -31.96
CA ARG A 513 -3.11 -36.87 -32.29
C ARG A 513 -3.56 -36.18 -31.02
N MET A 514 -3.37 -34.86 -30.93
CA MET A 514 -3.93 -34.05 -29.84
C MET A 514 -5.44 -34.02 -29.95
N VAL A 515 -6.14 -34.42 -28.91
CA VAL A 515 -7.59 -34.42 -28.83
C VAL A 515 -8.14 -33.31 -27.96
N GLU A 516 -7.40 -32.91 -26.95
CA GLU A 516 -7.79 -31.84 -26.02
C GLU A 516 -6.56 -31.14 -25.47
N CYS A 517 -6.67 -29.86 -25.14
CA CYS A 517 -5.68 -29.15 -24.35
C CYS A 517 -6.34 -28.27 -23.30
N ARG A 518 -5.64 -28.07 -22.18
CA ARG A 518 -6.00 -27.19 -21.09
C ARG A 518 -4.88 -26.22 -20.82
N THR A 519 -5.22 -25.02 -20.42
CA THR A 519 -4.25 -23.99 -20.09
C THR A 519 -4.52 -23.42 -18.71
N ALA A 520 -3.48 -23.04 -18.00
CA ALA A 520 -3.54 -22.31 -16.75
C ALA A 520 -2.39 -21.32 -16.67
N GLN A 521 -2.55 -20.30 -15.85
CA GLN A 521 -1.45 -19.43 -15.45
C GLN A 521 -1.11 -19.70 -13.98
N THR A 522 0.15 -19.62 -13.63
CA THR A 522 0.64 -19.83 -12.26
C THR A 522 1.87 -18.99 -11.99
N GLU A 523 2.15 -18.75 -10.73
CA GLU A 523 3.43 -18.19 -10.28
C GLU A 523 4.41 -19.32 -9.96
N LEU A 524 5.69 -19.14 -10.32
CA LEU A 524 6.76 -20.10 -10.03
C LEU A 524 7.65 -19.62 -8.88
N PRO A 525 8.10 -20.52 -7.99
CA PRO A 525 7.73 -21.95 -7.92
C PRO A 525 6.32 -22.13 -7.38
N MET A 526 5.60 -23.14 -7.85
CA MET A 526 4.24 -23.42 -7.36
C MET A 526 4.27 -23.91 -5.91
N GLN A 527 3.34 -23.43 -5.11
CA GLN A 527 3.14 -23.93 -3.74
C GLN A 527 2.30 -25.21 -3.73
N ASP A 528 1.24 -25.23 -4.54
CA ASP A 528 0.29 -26.32 -4.62
C ASP A 528 0.42 -27.13 -5.91
N ARG A 529 -0.33 -28.24 -5.99
CA ARG A 529 -0.45 -29.03 -7.22
C ARG A 529 -1.46 -28.40 -8.16
N LEU A 530 -1.15 -28.41 -9.45
CA LEU A 530 -2.10 -28.05 -10.49
C LEU A 530 -2.94 -29.27 -10.85
N VAL A 531 -4.24 -29.08 -10.96
CA VAL A 531 -5.21 -30.11 -11.33
C VAL A 531 -5.92 -29.68 -12.61
N MET A 532 -5.88 -30.54 -13.64
CA MET A 532 -6.54 -30.30 -14.92
C MET A 532 -7.36 -31.53 -15.34
N SER A 533 -8.65 -31.35 -15.57
CA SER A 533 -9.54 -32.44 -15.94
C SER A 533 -9.71 -32.54 -17.44
N PHE A 534 -9.58 -33.74 -17.99
CA PHE A 534 -9.74 -34.11 -19.38
C PHE A 534 -10.81 -35.23 -19.51
N ALA A 535 -11.30 -35.45 -20.72
CA ALA A 535 -12.11 -36.63 -20.98
C ALA A 535 -11.31 -37.91 -20.71
N ALA A 536 -11.89 -38.87 -20.00
CA ALA A 536 -11.25 -40.17 -19.78
C ALA A 536 -11.24 -40.99 -21.07
N LEU A 537 -10.09 -41.04 -21.75
CA LEU A 537 -9.90 -41.76 -23.00
C LEU A 537 -8.93 -42.91 -22.81
N PRO A 538 -9.27 -44.17 -23.20
CA PRO A 538 -8.36 -45.31 -23.11
C PRO A 538 -7.09 -45.08 -23.92
N GLY A 539 -5.93 -45.32 -23.30
CA GLY A 539 -4.63 -45.16 -23.95
C GLY A 539 -4.20 -43.73 -24.22
N ALA A 540 -4.84 -42.76 -23.61
CA ALA A 540 -4.46 -41.35 -23.73
C ALA A 540 -3.07 -41.09 -23.12
N GLU A 541 -2.31 -40.22 -23.80
CA GLU A 541 -1.02 -39.70 -23.37
C GLU A 541 -1.14 -38.21 -23.06
N TYR A 542 -0.46 -37.75 -22.02
CA TYR A 542 -0.52 -36.35 -21.61
C TYR A 542 0.85 -35.71 -21.70
N GLN A 543 0.92 -34.55 -22.30
CA GLN A 543 2.15 -33.75 -22.39
C GLN A 543 1.94 -32.42 -21.72
N ILE A 544 2.91 -32.02 -20.89
CA ILE A 544 2.90 -30.78 -20.12
C ILE A 544 3.97 -29.86 -20.67
N PHE A 545 3.62 -28.63 -20.95
CA PHE A 545 4.48 -27.55 -21.41
C PHE A 545 4.42 -26.42 -20.40
N ILE A 546 5.56 -25.94 -19.96
CA ILE A 546 5.70 -24.78 -19.08
C ILE A 546 6.40 -23.69 -19.87
N LEU A 547 5.71 -22.60 -20.09
CA LEU A 547 6.16 -21.46 -20.88
C LEU A 547 6.26 -20.22 -20.00
N ASP A 548 7.13 -19.30 -20.35
CA ASP A 548 7.14 -17.96 -19.74
C ASP A 548 5.79 -17.27 -19.97
N GLY A 549 5.22 -16.67 -18.93
CA GLY A 549 3.88 -16.08 -18.97
C GLY A 549 3.75 -14.83 -19.85
N LYS A 550 4.87 -14.25 -20.31
CA LYS A 550 4.89 -13.06 -21.18
C LYS A 550 5.40 -13.36 -22.57
N THR A 551 6.56 -14.06 -22.66
CA THR A 551 7.22 -14.35 -23.95
C THR A 551 6.73 -15.64 -24.58
N PHE A 552 6.08 -16.52 -23.83
CA PHE A 552 5.68 -17.87 -24.23
C PHE A 552 6.86 -18.75 -24.67
N GLU A 553 8.06 -18.40 -24.28
CA GLU A 553 9.23 -19.26 -24.48
C GLU A 553 9.21 -20.45 -23.52
N PRO A 554 9.62 -21.65 -23.95
CA PRO A 554 9.69 -22.82 -23.10
C PRO A 554 10.64 -22.62 -21.92
N LEU A 555 10.15 -22.78 -20.70
CA LEU A 555 10.95 -22.71 -19.47
C LEU A 555 11.62 -24.04 -19.11
N CYS A 556 11.12 -25.16 -19.67
CA CYS A 556 11.73 -26.48 -19.54
C CYS A 556 11.37 -27.35 -20.77
N ALA A 557 12.02 -28.50 -20.87
CA ALA A 557 11.63 -29.53 -21.84
C ALA A 557 10.20 -30.00 -21.53
N ARG A 558 9.46 -30.36 -22.60
CA ARG A 558 8.11 -30.95 -22.42
C ARG A 558 8.19 -32.20 -21.54
N THR A 559 7.24 -32.39 -20.69
CA THR A 559 7.14 -33.54 -19.82
C THR A 559 5.98 -34.44 -20.26
N ASN A 560 6.22 -35.73 -20.30
CA ASN A 560 5.19 -36.74 -20.50
C ASN A 560 4.76 -37.26 -19.12
N ALA A 561 3.46 -37.21 -18.80
CA ALA A 561 2.96 -37.63 -17.50
C ALA A 561 3.17 -39.14 -17.21
N LYS A 562 3.52 -39.94 -18.19
CA LYS A 562 3.91 -41.36 -18.02
C LYS A 562 5.36 -41.55 -17.50
N ASP A 563 6.17 -40.51 -17.49
CA ASP A 563 7.58 -40.60 -17.10
C ASP A 563 7.81 -40.42 -15.57
N TYR A 564 6.74 -40.41 -14.77
CA TYR A 564 6.79 -40.27 -13.30
C TYR A 564 6.03 -41.34 -12.55
#